data_683882b5f7ff770a21c2021f65fa3b56
#
_entry.id   683882b5f7ff770a21c2021f65fa3b56
#
_cell.length_a   1.000
_cell.length_b   1.000
_cell.length_c   1.000
_cell.angle_alpha   90.00
_cell.angle_beta   90.00
_cell.angle_gamma   90.00
#
_symmetry.space_group_name_H-M   'P 1'
#
loop_
_entity.id
_entity.type
_entity.pdbx_description
1 polymer ?
#
loop_
_entity_poly.entity_id
_entity_poly.type
_entity_poly.pdbx_seq_one_letter_code
_entity_poly.pdbx_strand_id
1 'polypeptide(L)'
;YKRQSLEDSEQLKGRMKFFEQELLKHHHIDPNLYVEYDVKRGLRDSAGKGVLTGLTEISDVTGYKLVNGRRIPADGELYYQGINVQDIVNGLKDRRFGFEETIYLLIFGKLPSKDELSRFLELLSDMEDLGGRFVRDVVMKGTNANIMNAMERCVLALYTYDDNPEDISVENVLRQSLELIAKLPEICLL
;
A
#
# COMPACT_ATOMS: atom_id res chain seq x y z
N TYR A 1 38.07 -11.16 19.38
CA TYR A 1 37.01 -10.29 18.82
C TYR A 1 35.61 -10.90 18.93
N LYS A 2 35.36 -12.20 18.65
CA LYS A 2 34.01 -12.83 18.72
C LYS A 2 33.48 -13.04 20.16
N ARG A 3 34.32 -13.26 21.13
CA ARG A 3 33.90 -13.50 22.55
C ARG A 3 33.44 -12.19 23.22
N GLN A 4 34.15 -11.11 23.01
CA GLN A 4 33.82 -9.79 23.57
C GLN A 4 32.50 -9.25 23.00
N SER A 5 32.22 -9.48 21.71
CA SER A 5 30.96 -9.06 21.05
C SER A 5 29.73 -9.86 21.53
N LEU A 6 29.89 -11.09 22.02
CA LEU A 6 28.81 -11.90 22.60
C LEU A 6 28.47 -11.47 24.03
N GLU A 7 29.46 -11.20 24.84
CA GLU A 7 29.28 -10.69 26.21
C GLU A 7 28.65 -9.30 26.21
N ASP A 8 29.08 -8.40 25.29
CA ASP A 8 28.47 -7.09 25.11
C ASP A 8 27.00 -7.20 24.66
N SER A 9 26.68 -8.19 23.80
CA SER A 9 25.32 -8.46 23.34
C SER A 9 24.41 -8.98 24.46
N GLU A 10 24.91 -9.84 25.35
CA GLU A 10 24.15 -10.36 26.50
C GLU A 10 23.91 -9.28 27.56
N GLN A 11 24.91 -8.46 27.84
CA GLN A 11 24.75 -7.32 28.72
C GLN A 11 23.76 -6.29 28.22
N LEU A 12 23.74 -6.03 26.91
CA LEU A 12 22.76 -5.15 26.27
C LEU A 12 21.34 -5.73 26.38
N LYS A 13 21.19 -7.04 26.15
CA LYS A 13 19.89 -7.72 26.31
C LYS A 13 19.39 -7.65 27.75
N GLY A 14 20.26 -7.83 28.74
CA GLY A 14 19.91 -7.70 30.14
C GLY A 14 19.40 -6.30 30.49
N ARG A 15 20.10 -5.26 30.02
CA ARG A 15 19.69 -3.87 30.20
C ARG A 15 18.36 -3.57 29.50
N MET A 16 18.17 -4.03 28.28
CA MET A 16 16.90 -3.84 27.55
C MET A 16 15.74 -4.50 28.28
N LYS A 17 15.92 -5.71 28.81
CA LYS A 17 14.89 -6.41 29.57
C LYS A 17 14.49 -5.67 30.86
N PHE A 18 15.42 -5.03 31.53
CA PHE A 18 15.11 -4.17 32.69
C PHE A 18 14.20 -2.99 32.26
N PHE A 19 14.57 -2.27 31.23
CA PHE A 19 13.76 -1.14 30.74
C PHE A 19 12.41 -1.56 30.17
N GLU A 20 12.32 -2.72 29.53
CA GLU A 20 11.05 -3.31 29.10
C GLU A 20 10.10 -3.54 30.28
N GLN A 21 10.63 -4.12 31.40
CA GLN A 21 9.83 -4.33 32.59
C GLN A 21 9.39 -3.01 33.25
N GLU A 22 10.24 -1.99 33.27
CA GLU A 22 9.88 -0.66 33.79
C GLU A 22 8.80 -0.01 32.88
N LEU A 23 8.93 -0.14 31.56
CA LEU A 23 7.92 0.36 30.61
C LEU A 23 6.55 -0.28 30.87
N LEU A 24 6.50 -1.60 31.01
CA LEU A 24 5.25 -2.35 31.22
C LEU A 24 4.55 -2.00 32.53
N LYS A 25 5.30 -1.59 33.57
CA LYS A 25 4.71 -1.14 34.84
C LYS A 25 3.94 0.18 34.74
N HIS A 26 4.35 1.06 33.83
CA HIS A 26 3.85 2.44 33.75
C HIS A 26 2.94 2.71 32.55
N HIS A 27 2.88 1.80 31.60
CA HIS A 27 2.06 1.94 30.38
C HIS A 27 0.87 0.97 30.37
N HIS A 28 -0.02 1.12 31.35
CA HIS A 28 -1.27 0.40 31.38
C HIS A 28 -2.44 1.39 31.35
N ILE A 29 -3.19 1.38 30.25
CA ILE A 29 -4.44 2.11 30.14
C ILE A 29 -5.58 1.15 30.48
N ASP A 30 -6.42 1.52 31.44
CA ASP A 30 -7.61 0.71 31.79
C ASP A 30 -8.51 0.55 30.56
N PRO A 31 -8.77 -0.71 30.11
CA PRO A 31 -9.64 -0.97 28.96
C PRO A 31 -11.04 -0.35 29.07
N ASN A 32 -11.54 -0.13 30.30
CA ASN A 32 -12.85 0.48 30.51
C ASN A 32 -12.90 1.94 30.05
N LEU A 33 -11.77 2.65 30.06
CA LEU A 33 -11.68 4.02 29.54
C LEU A 33 -12.01 4.10 28.04
N TYR A 34 -11.68 3.06 27.26
CA TYR A 34 -12.03 3.02 25.83
C TYR A 34 -13.54 2.98 25.60
N VAL A 35 -14.28 2.38 26.53
CA VAL A 35 -15.76 2.35 26.50
C VAL A 35 -16.34 3.66 27.03
N GLU A 36 -15.82 4.16 28.15
CA GLU A 36 -16.27 5.40 28.79
C GLU A 36 -16.15 6.61 27.88
N TYR A 37 -15.00 6.74 27.19
CA TYR A 37 -14.73 7.84 26.26
C TYR A 37 -15.14 7.56 24.81
N ASP A 38 -15.83 6.43 24.54
CA ASP A 38 -16.22 5.99 23.18
C ASP A 38 -15.05 6.05 22.18
N VAL A 39 -13.88 5.58 22.62
CA VAL A 39 -12.67 5.62 21.81
C VAL A 39 -12.79 4.69 20.61
N LYS A 40 -12.63 5.25 19.41
CA LYS A 40 -12.69 4.49 18.17
C LYS A 40 -11.41 3.64 17.99
N ARG A 41 -11.57 2.44 17.44
CA ARG A 41 -10.43 1.59 17.02
C ARG A 41 -10.12 1.83 15.55
N GLY A 42 -9.34 2.85 15.27
CA GLY A 42 -9.09 3.28 13.90
C GLY A 42 -10.39 3.71 13.20
N LEU A 43 -10.74 3.03 12.12
CA LEU A 43 -11.95 3.32 11.33
C LEU A 43 -13.21 2.57 11.81
N ARG A 44 -13.23 2.08 13.07
CA ARG A 44 -14.38 1.37 13.65
C ARG A 44 -14.75 1.95 15.01
N ASP A 45 -16.05 1.97 15.30
CA ASP A 45 -16.56 2.29 16.63
C ASP A 45 -16.40 1.10 17.60
N SER A 46 -16.79 1.28 18.86
CA SER A 46 -16.72 0.26 19.91
C SER A 46 -17.54 -1.00 19.60
N ALA A 47 -18.58 -0.88 18.78
CA ALA A 47 -19.43 -1.99 18.31
C ALA A 47 -18.88 -2.66 17.02
N GLY A 48 -17.72 -2.23 16.53
CA GLY A 48 -17.10 -2.74 15.31
C GLY A 48 -17.70 -2.21 14.00
N LYS A 49 -18.62 -1.22 14.08
CA LYS A 49 -19.21 -0.58 12.91
C LYS A 49 -18.20 0.39 12.27
N GLY A 50 -18.11 0.38 10.94
CA GLY A 50 -17.27 1.32 10.20
C GLY A 50 -17.69 2.77 10.40
N VAL A 51 -16.70 3.67 10.43
CA VAL A 51 -16.89 5.13 10.53
C VAL A 51 -16.81 5.73 9.13
N LEU A 52 -17.71 6.65 8.79
CA LEU A 52 -17.65 7.39 7.53
C LEU A 52 -16.52 8.43 7.63
N THR A 53 -15.46 8.24 6.85
CA THR A 53 -14.26 9.12 6.83
C THR A 53 -14.14 9.94 5.58
N GLY A 54 -14.86 9.59 4.50
CA GLY A 54 -14.82 10.28 3.22
C GLY A 54 -15.76 9.60 2.21
N LEU A 55 -15.82 10.19 1.04
CA LEU A 55 -16.54 9.65 -0.11
C LEU A 55 -15.54 9.31 -1.21
N THR A 56 -15.78 8.21 -1.90
CA THR A 56 -15.02 7.80 -3.09
C THR A 56 -15.96 7.16 -4.11
N GLU A 57 -15.68 7.38 -5.37
CA GLU A 57 -16.34 6.70 -6.49
C GLU A 57 -15.46 5.62 -7.13
N ILE A 58 -14.18 5.52 -6.65
CA ILE A 58 -13.18 4.62 -7.25
C ILE A 58 -13.50 3.16 -6.98
N SER A 59 -13.89 2.83 -5.73
CA SER A 59 -14.18 1.45 -5.36
C SER A 59 -15.23 1.35 -4.27
N ASP A 60 -16.00 0.27 -4.30
CA ASP A 60 -16.95 -0.10 -3.27
C ASP A 60 -16.77 -1.56 -2.88
N VAL A 61 -16.80 -1.82 -1.56
CA VAL A 61 -16.69 -3.16 -0.98
C VAL A 61 -17.89 -3.40 -0.08
N THR A 62 -18.72 -4.35 -0.45
CA THR A 62 -19.90 -4.75 0.31
C THR A 62 -19.77 -6.19 0.81
N GLY A 63 -20.02 -6.47 2.08
CA GLY A 63 -20.09 -7.82 2.68
C GLY A 63 -21.37 -8.04 3.45
N TYR A 64 -22.42 -7.25 3.17
CA TYR A 64 -23.73 -7.37 3.82
C TYR A 64 -24.85 -6.88 2.89
N LYS A 65 -26.06 -7.37 3.15
CA LYS A 65 -27.30 -6.87 2.51
C LYS A 65 -28.23 -6.24 3.56
N LEU A 66 -28.95 -5.22 3.17
CA LEU A 66 -29.97 -4.61 4.03
C LEU A 66 -31.31 -5.33 3.81
N VAL A 67 -31.79 -6.03 4.83
CA VAL A 67 -33.11 -6.66 4.82
C VAL A 67 -33.95 -6.06 5.95
N ASN A 68 -35.02 -5.39 5.62
CA ASN A 68 -35.88 -4.67 6.58
C ASN A 68 -35.10 -3.71 7.51
N GLY A 69 -34.10 -3.00 6.94
CA GLY A 69 -33.26 -2.05 7.68
C GLY A 69 -32.16 -2.69 8.56
N ARG A 70 -32.07 -4.04 8.57
CA ARG A 70 -31.03 -4.77 9.30
C ARG A 70 -29.95 -5.25 8.35
N ARG A 71 -28.68 -5.15 8.78
CA ARG A 71 -27.53 -5.69 8.06
C ARG A 71 -27.48 -7.21 8.26
N ILE A 72 -27.53 -7.95 7.17
CA ILE A 72 -27.35 -9.41 7.14
C ILE A 72 -26.05 -9.68 6.40
N PRO A 73 -25.13 -10.50 6.96
CA PRO A 73 -23.92 -10.91 6.24
C PRO A 73 -24.26 -11.50 4.87
N ALA A 74 -23.47 -11.13 3.86
CA ALA A 74 -23.56 -11.66 2.50
C ALA A 74 -22.15 -11.89 1.98
N ASP A 75 -22.03 -12.61 0.85
CA ASP A 75 -20.78 -12.76 0.15
C ASP A 75 -20.19 -11.38 -0.18
N GLY A 76 -18.85 -11.28 -0.07
CA GLY A 76 -18.14 -10.05 -0.37
C GLY A 76 -18.22 -9.72 -1.86
N GLU A 77 -18.58 -8.49 -2.18
CA GLU A 77 -18.58 -7.96 -3.54
C GLU A 77 -17.64 -6.75 -3.59
N LEU A 78 -16.78 -6.70 -4.62
CA LEU A 78 -15.87 -5.60 -4.90
C LEU A 78 -16.21 -5.00 -6.25
N TYR A 79 -16.34 -3.69 -6.28
CA TYR A 79 -16.58 -2.91 -7.49
C TYR A 79 -15.46 -1.90 -7.72
N TYR A 80 -14.99 -1.78 -8.95
CA TYR A 80 -14.10 -0.72 -9.41
C TYR A 80 -14.83 0.17 -10.41
N GLN A 81 -14.96 1.45 -10.11
CA GLN A 81 -15.71 2.41 -10.95
C GLN A 81 -17.11 1.88 -11.35
N GLY A 82 -17.79 1.23 -10.38
CA GLY A 82 -19.12 0.64 -10.59
C GLY A 82 -19.16 -0.68 -11.35
N ILE A 83 -18.02 -1.24 -11.77
CA ILE A 83 -17.93 -2.54 -12.46
C ILE A 83 -17.52 -3.60 -11.44
N ASN A 84 -18.26 -4.72 -11.36
CA ASN A 84 -17.89 -5.84 -10.49
C ASN A 84 -16.52 -6.41 -10.89
N VAL A 85 -15.64 -6.61 -9.93
CA VAL A 85 -14.27 -7.09 -10.17
C VAL A 85 -14.25 -8.45 -10.88
N GLN A 86 -15.27 -9.31 -10.61
CA GLN A 86 -15.39 -10.60 -11.26
C GLN A 86 -15.65 -10.45 -12.78
N ASP A 87 -16.44 -9.43 -13.17
CA ASP A 87 -16.69 -9.14 -14.58
C ASP A 87 -15.44 -8.56 -15.26
N ILE A 88 -14.67 -7.73 -14.54
CA ILE A 88 -13.38 -7.24 -15.02
C ILE A 88 -12.45 -8.43 -15.28
N VAL A 89 -12.25 -9.32 -14.29
CA VAL A 89 -11.36 -10.49 -14.41
C VAL A 89 -11.80 -11.41 -15.54
N ASN A 90 -13.09 -11.70 -15.66
CA ASN A 90 -13.61 -12.54 -16.72
C ASN A 90 -13.44 -11.91 -18.11
N GLY A 91 -13.64 -10.60 -18.22
CA GLY A 91 -13.47 -9.85 -19.48
C GLY A 91 -12.01 -9.70 -19.91
N LEU A 92 -11.07 -9.80 -18.97
CA LEU A 92 -9.63 -9.63 -19.21
C LEU A 92 -8.85 -10.95 -19.26
N LYS A 93 -9.51 -12.10 -19.01
CA LYS A 93 -8.87 -13.41 -18.82
C LYS A 93 -7.94 -13.84 -19.95
N ASP A 94 -8.29 -13.52 -21.19
CA ASP A 94 -7.51 -13.89 -22.38
C ASP A 94 -6.76 -12.68 -22.98
N ARG A 95 -6.67 -11.56 -22.26
CA ARG A 95 -6.04 -10.32 -22.70
C ARG A 95 -4.67 -10.16 -22.05
N ARG A 96 -3.68 -9.77 -22.87
CA ARG A 96 -2.29 -9.62 -22.41
C ARG A 96 -2.09 -8.50 -21.39
N PHE A 97 -2.83 -7.41 -21.54
CA PHE A 97 -2.64 -6.17 -20.77
C PHE A 97 -3.78 -5.88 -19.79
N GLY A 98 -4.37 -6.94 -19.20
CA GLY A 98 -5.48 -6.79 -18.26
C GLY A 98 -5.16 -6.02 -17.00
N PHE A 99 -3.91 -6.06 -16.54
CA PHE A 99 -3.44 -5.28 -15.39
C PHE A 99 -3.42 -3.78 -15.73
N GLU A 100 -2.86 -3.42 -16.87
CA GLU A 100 -2.76 -2.02 -17.33
C GLU A 100 -4.14 -1.44 -17.66
N GLU A 101 -5.06 -2.25 -18.21
CA GLU A 101 -6.46 -1.84 -18.41
C GLU A 101 -7.16 -1.56 -17.07
N THR A 102 -6.84 -2.33 -16.03
CA THR A 102 -7.39 -2.11 -14.69
C THR A 102 -6.80 -0.85 -14.04
N ILE A 103 -5.50 -0.60 -14.20
CA ILE A 103 -4.87 0.65 -13.77
C ILE A 103 -5.54 1.84 -14.44
N TYR A 104 -5.75 1.75 -15.76
CA TYR A 104 -6.41 2.80 -16.52
C TYR A 104 -7.83 3.06 -16.00
N LEU A 105 -8.61 2.00 -15.74
CA LEU A 105 -9.95 2.10 -15.17
C LEU A 105 -9.95 2.83 -13.82
N LEU A 106 -9.03 2.47 -12.91
CA LEU A 106 -8.96 3.05 -11.56
C LEU A 106 -8.53 4.52 -11.57
N ILE A 107 -7.63 4.91 -12.47
CA ILE A 107 -7.11 6.28 -12.55
C ILE A 107 -8.04 7.19 -13.34
N PHE A 108 -8.57 6.71 -14.50
CA PHE A 108 -9.33 7.55 -15.44
C PHE A 108 -10.84 7.30 -15.42
N GLY A 109 -11.33 6.38 -14.59
CA GLY A 109 -12.77 6.14 -14.39
C GLY A 109 -13.46 5.36 -15.50
N LYS A 110 -12.74 4.86 -16.51
CA LYS A 110 -13.28 4.09 -17.64
C LYS A 110 -12.28 3.07 -18.18
N LEU A 111 -12.77 2.02 -18.81
CA LEU A 111 -11.92 1.11 -19.56
C LEU A 111 -11.38 1.80 -20.84
N PRO A 112 -10.10 1.57 -21.20
CA PRO A 112 -9.49 2.20 -22.35
C PRO A 112 -10.01 1.60 -23.66
N SER A 113 -10.12 2.44 -24.71
CA SER A 113 -10.14 1.95 -26.09
C SER A 113 -8.78 1.38 -26.49
N LYS A 114 -8.70 0.71 -27.64
CA LYS A 114 -7.42 0.14 -28.11
C LYS A 114 -6.33 1.20 -28.31
N ASP A 115 -6.68 2.36 -28.83
CA ASP A 115 -5.74 3.46 -29.06
C ASP A 115 -5.30 4.10 -27.73
N GLU A 116 -6.20 4.27 -26.77
CA GLU A 116 -5.88 4.77 -25.43
C GLU A 116 -4.97 3.80 -24.69
N LEU A 117 -5.25 2.49 -24.78
CA LEU A 117 -4.39 1.46 -24.18
C LEU A 117 -2.98 1.48 -24.79
N SER A 118 -2.87 1.57 -26.12
CA SER A 118 -1.56 1.63 -26.79
C SER A 118 -0.73 2.80 -26.29
N ARG A 119 -1.30 4.00 -26.27
CA ARG A 119 -0.62 5.20 -25.75
C ARG A 119 -0.26 5.10 -24.27
N PHE A 120 -1.13 4.46 -23.48
CA PHE A 120 -0.89 4.25 -22.05
C PHE A 120 0.27 3.28 -21.81
N LEU A 121 0.35 2.19 -22.59
CA LEU A 121 1.45 1.23 -22.51
C LEU A 121 2.78 1.87 -22.94
N GLU A 122 2.80 2.69 -23.98
CA GLU A 122 3.98 3.47 -24.39
C GLU A 122 4.45 4.37 -23.23
N LEU A 123 3.53 5.10 -22.59
CA LEU A 123 3.83 5.97 -21.47
C LEU A 123 4.42 5.21 -20.28
N LEU A 124 3.85 4.06 -19.90
CA LEU A 124 4.37 3.24 -18.80
C LEU A 124 5.77 2.69 -19.13
N SER A 125 5.99 2.27 -20.39
CA SER A 125 7.31 1.79 -20.83
C SER A 125 8.38 2.89 -20.80
N ASP A 126 8.03 4.12 -21.13
CA ASP A 126 8.93 5.26 -21.01
C ASP A 126 9.31 5.60 -19.55
N MET A 127 8.49 5.19 -18.60
CA MET A 127 8.65 5.47 -17.17
C MET A 127 9.28 4.33 -16.35
N GLU A 128 9.46 3.14 -16.93
CA GLU A 128 9.91 1.95 -16.17
C GLU A 128 11.39 2.00 -15.77
N ASP A 129 12.24 2.69 -16.52
CA ASP A 129 13.70 2.74 -16.27
C ASP A 129 14.03 3.32 -14.89
N LEU A 130 14.68 2.51 -14.06
CA LEU A 130 15.21 2.92 -12.75
C LEU A 130 16.51 3.71 -12.83
N GLY A 131 17.22 3.60 -13.95
CA GLY A 131 18.56 4.15 -14.12
C GLY A 131 19.64 3.37 -13.35
N GLY A 132 20.74 3.08 -14.01
CA GLY A 132 21.82 2.23 -13.46
C GLY A 132 22.43 2.73 -12.14
N ARG A 133 22.30 4.02 -11.84
CA ARG A 133 22.76 4.62 -10.59
C ARG A 133 21.87 4.19 -9.42
N PHE A 134 20.55 4.25 -9.58
CA PHE A 134 19.59 3.80 -8.57
C PHE A 134 19.71 2.30 -8.31
N VAL A 135 19.75 1.49 -9.38
CA VAL A 135 19.91 0.04 -9.27
C VAL A 135 21.17 -0.31 -8.46
N ARG A 136 22.32 0.25 -8.83
CA ARG A 136 23.58 -0.05 -8.16
C ARG A 136 23.61 0.41 -6.69
N ASP A 137 23.18 1.63 -6.41
CA ASP A 137 23.42 2.29 -5.12
C ASP A 137 22.28 2.04 -4.11
N VAL A 138 21.07 1.74 -4.57
CA VAL A 138 19.90 1.51 -3.69
C VAL A 138 19.52 0.03 -3.69
N VAL A 139 19.20 -0.54 -4.86
CA VAL A 139 18.66 -1.90 -4.94
C VAL A 139 19.73 -2.92 -4.55
N MET A 140 20.86 -2.94 -5.27
CA MET A 140 21.90 -3.97 -5.10
C MET A 140 22.69 -3.85 -3.80
N LYS A 141 22.90 -2.65 -3.27
CA LYS A 141 23.61 -2.46 -1.99
C LYS A 141 22.72 -2.63 -0.76
N GLY A 142 21.42 -2.46 -0.93
CA GLY A 142 20.45 -2.51 0.14
C GLY A 142 19.76 -3.87 0.32
N THR A 143 20.33 -4.96 -0.15
CA THR A 143 19.73 -6.30 -0.08
C THR A 143 19.34 -6.69 1.35
N ASN A 144 18.15 -7.28 1.49
CA ASN A 144 17.62 -7.76 2.77
C ASN A 144 16.77 -9.01 2.51
N ALA A 145 16.76 -9.94 3.48
CA ALA A 145 15.91 -11.11 3.43
C ALA A 145 14.40 -10.77 3.47
N ASN A 146 14.05 -9.59 3.99
CA ASN A 146 12.69 -9.08 3.96
C ASN A 146 12.46 -8.23 2.70
N ILE A 147 11.86 -8.85 1.68
CA ILE A 147 11.59 -8.22 0.38
C ILE A 147 10.71 -6.98 0.51
N MET A 148 9.66 -7.01 1.36
CA MET A 148 8.79 -5.85 1.55
C MET A 148 9.54 -4.66 2.12
N ASN A 149 10.40 -4.89 3.12
CA ASN A 149 11.25 -3.83 3.67
C ASN A 149 12.24 -3.29 2.62
N ALA A 150 12.80 -4.16 1.76
CA ALA A 150 13.67 -3.73 0.66
C ALA A 150 12.90 -2.83 -0.33
N MET A 151 11.70 -3.23 -0.72
CA MET A 151 10.83 -2.44 -1.61
C MET A 151 10.47 -1.09 -1.02
N GLU A 152 10.04 -1.04 0.26
CA GLU A 152 9.73 0.22 0.95
C GLU A 152 10.90 1.20 0.92
N ARG A 153 12.11 0.70 1.20
CA ARG A 153 13.33 1.53 1.12
C ARG A 153 13.62 2.03 -0.29
N CYS A 154 13.38 1.20 -1.30
CA CYS A 154 13.54 1.60 -2.70
C CYS A 154 12.54 2.72 -3.04
N VAL A 155 11.26 2.57 -2.66
CA VAL A 155 10.24 3.60 -2.89
C VAL A 155 10.61 4.92 -2.21
N LEU A 156 11.03 4.88 -0.93
CA LEU A 156 11.47 6.08 -0.22
C LEU A 156 12.71 6.72 -0.86
N ALA A 157 13.64 5.92 -1.37
CA ALA A 157 14.84 6.42 -2.03
C ALA A 157 14.54 7.09 -3.38
N LEU A 158 13.47 6.71 -4.09
CA LEU A 158 13.04 7.36 -5.34
C LEU A 158 12.80 8.86 -5.16
N TYR A 159 12.35 9.29 -3.98
CA TYR A 159 12.22 10.70 -3.64
C TYR A 159 13.48 11.52 -3.94
N THR A 160 14.66 10.97 -3.65
CA THR A 160 15.95 11.64 -3.88
C THR A 160 16.32 11.79 -5.36
N TYR A 161 15.68 10.98 -6.21
CA TYR A 161 15.91 10.96 -7.66
C TYR A 161 14.81 11.68 -8.45
N ASP A 162 13.78 12.20 -7.78
CA ASP A 162 12.74 13.02 -8.38
C ASP A 162 13.15 14.50 -8.36
N ASP A 163 13.05 15.17 -9.49
CA ASP A 163 13.39 16.59 -9.62
C ASP A 163 12.36 17.52 -8.96
N ASN A 164 11.12 17.06 -8.77
CA ASN A 164 10.01 17.83 -8.20
C ASN A 164 9.20 17.03 -7.17
N PRO A 165 9.84 16.49 -6.11
CA PRO A 165 9.17 15.55 -5.19
C PRO A 165 8.05 16.21 -4.36
N GLU A 166 8.12 17.51 -4.10
CA GLU A 166 7.19 18.26 -3.26
C GLU A 166 6.06 18.95 -4.03
N ASP A 167 6.06 18.87 -5.36
CA ASP A 167 5.00 19.46 -6.17
C ASP A 167 3.73 18.61 -6.10
N ILE A 168 2.68 19.16 -5.49
CA ILE A 168 1.36 18.53 -5.30
C ILE A 168 0.35 18.87 -6.42
N SER A 169 0.82 19.43 -7.55
CA SER A 169 -0.05 19.62 -8.71
C SER A 169 -0.59 18.27 -9.21
N VAL A 170 -1.81 18.28 -9.77
CA VAL A 170 -2.44 17.06 -10.28
C VAL A 170 -1.56 16.38 -11.33
N GLU A 171 -0.91 17.16 -12.19
CA GLU A 171 0.01 16.68 -13.22
C GLU A 171 1.20 15.92 -12.59
N ASN A 172 1.86 16.52 -11.60
CA ASN A 172 3.01 15.90 -10.96
C ASN A 172 2.65 14.68 -10.12
N VAL A 173 1.52 14.72 -9.38
CA VAL A 173 1.03 13.57 -8.62
C VAL A 173 0.66 12.40 -9.55
N LEU A 174 0.06 12.69 -10.72
CA LEU A 174 -0.21 11.66 -11.72
C LEU A 174 1.10 11.07 -12.26
N ARG A 175 2.09 11.92 -12.62
CA ARG A 175 3.41 11.48 -13.07
C ARG A 175 4.07 10.55 -12.06
N GLN A 176 4.18 10.98 -10.80
CA GLN A 176 4.78 10.19 -9.72
C GLN A 176 4.05 8.85 -9.48
N SER A 177 2.72 8.86 -9.57
CA SER A 177 1.91 7.64 -9.41
C SER A 177 2.17 6.63 -10.54
N LEU A 178 2.23 7.10 -11.78
CA LEU A 178 2.51 6.25 -12.95
C LEU A 178 3.95 5.73 -12.95
N GLU A 179 4.93 6.56 -12.55
CA GLU A 179 6.31 6.13 -12.38
C GLU A 179 6.46 5.05 -11.32
N LEU A 180 5.79 5.17 -10.17
CA LEU A 180 5.81 4.13 -9.15
C LEU A 180 5.22 2.82 -9.68
N ILE A 181 4.09 2.87 -10.39
CA ILE A 181 3.45 1.69 -10.99
C ILE A 181 4.38 1.03 -12.00
N ALA A 182 5.05 1.81 -12.85
CA ALA A 182 5.94 1.30 -13.88
C ALA A 182 7.26 0.73 -13.31
N LYS A 183 7.84 1.36 -12.27
CA LYS A 183 9.13 0.98 -11.67
C LYS A 183 9.07 -0.17 -10.67
N LEU A 184 7.94 -0.36 -9.98
CA LEU A 184 7.79 -1.40 -8.95
C LEU A 184 8.08 -2.82 -9.46
N PRO A 185 7.63 -3.25 -10.66
CA PRO A 185 7.97 -4.58 -11.19
C PRO A 185 9.47 -4.79 -11.36
N GLU A 186 10.20 -3.80 -11.86
CA GLU A 186 11.65 -3.89 -12.01
C GLU A 186 12.37 -3.97 -10.65
N ILE A 187 11.94 -3.17 -9.67
CA ILE A 187 12.46 -3.24 -8.29
C ILE A 187 12.25 -4.63 -7.67
N CYS A 188 11.13 -5.29 -7.98
CA CYS A 188 10.85 -6.63 -7.46
C CYS A 188 11.70 -7.74 -8.10
N LEU A 189 12.18 -7.54 -9.33
CA LEU A 189 12.92 -8.53 -10.10
C LEU A 189 14.43 -8.47 -9.86
N LEU A 190 14.94 -7.36 -9.35
CA LEU A 190 16.35 -7.13 -9.07
C LEU A 190 16.72 -7.54 -7.64
#